data_4705bc0a0d051cbcdc48580b340781c6
#
_entry.id   4705bc0a0d051cbcdc48580b340781c6
#
_cell.length_a   1.000
_cell.length_b   1.000
_cell.length_c   1.000
_cell.angle_alpha   90.00
_cell.angle_beta   90.00
_cell.angle_gamma   90.00
#
_symmetry.space_group_name_H-M   'P 1'
#
loop_
_entity.id
_entity.type
_entity.pdbx_description
1 polymer ?
#
loop_
_entity_poly.entity_id
_entity_poly.type
_entity_poly.pdbx_seq_one_letter_code
_entity_poly.pdbx_strand_id
1 'polypeptide(L)'
;MNCKIRRWELSDARDLAATLSNKKIQDNLRDGLPYPYTEQDGKEFISAMLAANENDTFAFAITVNGKVIGSIGAFRQGNIHRQTAELGYYIAEEYWGKGIMTEAVKQLCDYVFSNTDIIRIYAEPFAYNIGSCRVLEKAGFQYEGTLRSNALKNGNVFDMKMYSKLKTDL
;
A
#
# COMPACT_ATOMS: atom_id res chain seq x y z
N MET A 1 -4.47 -14.15 -13.36
CA MET A 1 -5.59 -13.44 -12.72
C MET A 1 -5.55 -11.98 -13.17
N ASN A 2 -6.69 -11.42 -13.55
CA ASN A 2 -6.77 -10.03 -14.01
C ASN A 2 -6.83 -9.09 -12.81
N CYS A 3 -5.69 -8.53 -12.42
CA CYS A 3 -5.59 -7.56 -11.34
C CYS A 3 -5.81 -6.15 -11.90
N LYS A 4 -6.67 -5.38 -11.24
CA LYS A 4 -6.88 -3.95 -11.52
C LYS A 4 -6.92 -3.17 -10.23
N ILE A 5 -6.43 -1.94 -10.27
CA ILE A 5 -6.71 -0.95 -9.24
C ILE A 5 -7.82 -0.02 -9.72
N ARG A 6 -8.71 0.38 -8.83
CA ARG A 6 -9.79 1.33 -9.12
C ARG A 6 -10.10 2.20 -7.91
N ARG A 7 -10.80 3.29 -8.14
CA ARG A 7 -11.30 4.14 -7.05
C ARG A 7 -12.18 3.33 -6.10
N TRP A 8 -12.10 3.65 -4.82
CA TRP A 8 -12.93 3.05 -3.78
C TRP A 8 -14.42 3.39 -3.99
N GLU A 9 -15.29 2.46 -3.63
CA GLU A 9 -16.73 2.62 -3.52
C GLU A 9 -17.17 2.23 -2.11
N LEU A 10 -18.18 2.90 -1.55
CA LEU A 10 -18.66 2.57 -0.19
C LEU A 10 -19.11 1.11 -0.04
N SER A 11 -19.64 0.52 -1.11
CA SER A 11 -20.00 -0.89 -1.16
C SER A 11 -18.83 -1.86 -0.95
N ASP A 12 -17.60 -1.40 -1.10
CA ASP A 12 -16.39 -2.21 -0.89
C ASP A 12 -16.09 -2.48 0.59
N ALA A 13 -16.75 -1.79 1.50
CA ALA A 13 -16.45 -1.84 2.93
C ALA A 13 -16.52 -3.25 3.53
N ARG A 14 -17.44 -4.08 3.04
CA ARG A 14 -17.58 -5.46 3.49
C ARG A 14 -16.37 -6.33 3.10
N ASP A 15 -15.93 -6.24 1.86
CA ASP A 15 -14.75 -6.98 1.38
C ASP A 15 -13.47 -6.48 2.06
N LEU A 16 -13.35 -5.17 2.27
CA LEU A 16 -12.24 -4.57 3.01
C LEU A 16 -12.19 -5.09 4.45
N ALA A 17 -13.32 -5.13 5.15
CA ALA A 17 -13.40 -5.65 6.50
C ALA A 17 -12.99 -7.12 6.58
N ALA A 18 -13.44 -7.94 5.64
CA ALA A 18 -13.08 -9.35 5.56
C ALA A 18 -11.56 -9.52 5.38
N THR A 19 -10.92 -8.66 4.59
CA THR A 19 -9.46 -8.67 4.36
C THR A 19 -8.70 -8.25 5.62
N LEU A 20 -9.07 -7.13 6.24
CA LEU A 20 -8.33 -6.55 7.37
C LEU A 20 -8.58 -7.23 8.72
N SER A 21 -9.65 -8.00 8.88
CA SER A 21 -9.84 -8.85 10.06
C SER A 21 -8.92 -10.08 10.03
N ASN A 22 -7.64 -9.85 9.79
CA ASN A 22 -6.60 -10.87 9.74
C ASN A 22 -5.33 -10.34 10.42
N LYS A 23 -4.95 -10.96 11.52
CA LYS A 23 -3.77 -10.58 12.30
C LYS A 23 -2.46 -10.64 11.50
N LYS A 24 -2.33 -11.62 10.62
CA LYS A 24 -1.12 -11.74 9.77
C LYS A 24 -0.95 -10.56 8.82
N ILE A 25 -2.07 -9.96 8.40
CA ILE A 25 -2.04 -8.74 7.58
C ILE A 25 -1.73 -7.54 8.47
N GLN A 26 -2.47 -7.35 9.57
CA GLN A 26 -2.28 -6.21 10.46
C GLN A 26 -0.90 -6.14 11.10
N ASP A 27 -0.29 -7.29 11.41
CA ASP A 27 1.06 -7.34 11.99
C ASP A 27 2.15 -6.77 11.07
N ASN A 28 1.90 -6.70 9.77
CA ASN A 28 2.79 -6.10 8.79
C ASN A 28 2.43 -4.66 8.41
N LEU A 29 1.44 -4.07 9.07
CA LEU A 29 0.98 -2.71 8.86
C LEU A 29 1.32 -1.82 10.05
N ARG A 30 1.12 -0.51 9.90
CA ARG A 30 1.24 0.46 10.99
C ARG A 30 0.14 0.25 12.03
N ASP A 31 0.36 0.75 13.23
CA ASP A 31 -0.65 0.73 14.29
C ASP A 31 -1.86 1.63 13.95
N GLY A 32 -2.94 1.41 14.68
CA GLY A 32 -4.15 2.22 14.59
C GLY A 32 -5.33 1.54 13.93
N LEU A 33 -5.15 0.35 13.37
CA LEU A 33 -6.26 -0.43 12.82
C LEU A 33 -6.99 -1.17 13.94
N PRO A 34 -8.34 -1.10 14.02
CA PRO A 34 -9.10 -1.88 14.97
C PRO A 34 -9.04 -3.37 14.63
N TYR A 35 -9.17 -4.21 15.67
CA TYR A 35 -9.30 -5.66 15.52
C TYR A 35 -10.34 -6.19 16.50
N PRO A 36 -11.37 -6.91 16.04
CA PRO A 36 -11.69 -7.18 14.63
C PRO A 36 -11.99 -5.89 13.84
N TYR A 37 -11.71 -5.91 12.55
CA TYR A 37 -12.01 -4.80 11.65
C TYR A 37 -13.43 -4.97 11.11
N THR A 38 -14.30 -3.99 11.34
CA THR A 38 -15.73 -4.08 11.00
C THR A 38 -16.05 -3.43 9.65
N GLU A 39 -17.24 -3.75 9.11
CA GLU A 39 -17.74 -3.06 7.91
C GLU A 39 -17.88 -1.55 8.14
N GLN A 40 -18.26 -1.12 9.34
CA GLN A 40 -18.33 0.31 9.69
C GLN A 40 -16.94 0.96 9.65
N ASP A 41 -15.92 0.30 10.16
CA ASP A 41 -14.53 0.78 10.05
C ASP A 41 -14.12 0.94 8.57
N GLY A 42 -14.52 -0.01 7.73
CA GLY A 42 -14.30 0.06 6.28
C GLY A 42 -15.00 1.24 5.62
N LYS A 43 -16.24 1.52 5.98
CA LYS A 43 -16.99 2.69 5.49
C LYS A 43 -16.32 4.00 5.88
N GLU A 44 -15.86 4.10 7.11
CA GLU A 44 -15.14 5.30 7.60
C GLU A 44 -13.82 5.52 6.84
N PHE A 45 -13.04 4.46 6.65
CA PHE A 45 -11.81 4.52 5.85
C PHE A 45 -12.08 4.95 4.41
N ILE A 46 -13.03 4.31 3.73
CA ILE A 46 -13.36 4.60 2.33
C ILE A 46 -13.87 6.03 2.20
N SER A 47 -14.75 6.47 3.10
CA SER A 47 -15.25 7.85 3.11
C SER A 47 -14.11 8.87 3.26
N ALA A 48 -13.15 8.60 4.14
CA ALA A 48 -11.97 9.45 4.32
C ALA A 48 -11.11 9.51 3.06
N MET A 49 -10.91 8.38 2.38
CA MET A 49 -10.13 8.32 1.12
C MET A 49 -10.84 9.06 -0.01
N LEU A 50 -12.16 8.92 -0.12
CA LEU A 50 -12.96 9.63 -1.13
C LEU A 50 -13.01 11.15 -0.91
N ALA A 51 -12.92 11.59 0.36
CA ALA A 51 -12.91 13.00 0.73
C ALA A 51 -11.50 13.63 0.72
N ALA A 52 -10.44 12.81 0.64
CA ALA A 52 -9.06 13.29 0.67
C ALA A 52 -8.71 14.11 -0.58
N ASN A 53 -7.69 14.98 -0.43
CA ASN A 53 -7.20 15.79 -1.54
C ASN A 53 -6.61 14.88 -2.64
N GLU A 54 -7.15 14.96 -3.83
CA GLU A 54 -6.77 14.15 -5.00
C GLU A 54 -5.33 14.41 -5.48
N ASN A 55 -4.72 15.52 -5.07
CA ASN A 55 -3.32 15.84 -5.40
C ASN A 55 -2.32 15.27 -4.38
N ASP A 56 -2.80 14.80 -3.22
CA ASP A 56 -1.94 14.38 -2.11
C ASP A 56 -2.14 12.90 -1.74
N THR A 57 -3.33 12.37 -1.98
CA THR A 57 -3.70 11.00 -1.60
C THR A 57 -4.19 10.23 -2.82
N PHE A 58 -3.46 9.18 -3.17
CA PHE A 58 -3.75 8.31 -4.32
C PHE A 58 -4.10 6.92 -3.78
N ALA A 59 -5.34 6.73 -3.32
CA ALA A 59 -5.80 5.51 -2.65
C ALA A 59 -6.80 4.74 -3.53
N PHE A 60 -6.51 3.46 -3.74
CA PHE A 60 -7.26 2.58 -4.64
C PHE A 60 -7.57 1.23 -4.01
N ALA A 61 -8.69 0.66 -4.40
CA ALA A 61 -9.00 -0.73 -4.17
C ALA A 61 -8.25 -1.61 -5.18
N ILE A 62 -7.69 -2.72 -4.70
CA ILE A 62 -7.14 -3.77 -5.58
C ILE A 62 -8.24 -4.79 -5.83
N THR A 63 -8.51 -5.08 -7.10
CA THR A 63 -9.56 -6.04 -7.48
C THR A 63 -9.03 -7.17 -8.34
N VAL A 64 -9.62 -8.36 -8.17
CA VAL A 64 -9.45 -9.51 -9.05
C VAL A 64 -10.83 -10.01 -9.43
N ASN A 65 -11.10 -10.11 -10.73
CA ASN A 65 -12.42 -10.49 -11.26
C ASN A 65 -13.58 -9.66 -10.66
N GLY A 66 -13.33 -8.38 -10.44
CA GLY A 66 -14.31 -7.43 -9.89
C GLY A 66 -14.47 -7.44 -8.37
N LYS A 67 -13.93 -8.44 -7.67
CA LYS A 67 -13.95 -8.50 -6.20
C LYS A 67 -12.80 -7.71 -5.60
N VAL A 68 -13.05 -6.91 -4.57
CA VAL A 68 -12.01 -6.23 -3.80
C VAL A 68 -11.27 -7.24 -2.94
N ILE A 69 -9.95 -7.24 -3.06
CA ILE A 69 -9.06 -8.17 -2.34
C ILE A 69 -7.97 -7.45 -1.56
N GLY A 70 -7.86 -6.14 -1.66
CA GLY A 70 -6.83 -5.39 -0.97
C GLY A 70 -6.90 -3.89 -1.23
N SER A 71 -5.89 -3.21 -0.73
CA SER A 71 -5.74 -1.76 -0.79
C SER A 71 -4.33 -1.41 -1.22
N ILE A 72 -4.21 -0.34 -1.98
CA ILE A 72 -2.94 0.25 -2.35
C ILE A 72 -3.07 1.77 -2.36
N GLY A 73 -2.05 2.47 -1.89
CA GLY A 73 -2.04 3.92 -1.90
C GLY A 73 -0.65 4.51 -1.97
N ALA A 74 -0.56 5.71 -2.50
CA ALA A 74 0.61 6.55 -2.41
C ALA A 74 0.18 7.89 -1.77
N PHE A 75 0.99 8.36 -0.82
CA PHE A 75 0.67 9.53 -0.01
C PHE A 75 1.78 10.56 -0.16
N ARG A 76 1.44 11.71 -0.73
CA ARG A 76 2.39 12.81 -0.92
C ARG A 76 2.95 13.26 0.42
N GLN A 77 4.24 13.48 0.46
CA GLN A 77 4.93 14.05 1.60
C GLN A 77 4.90 15.59 1.54
N GLY A 78 5.32 16.23 2.62
CA GLY A 78 5.26 17.69 2.75
C GLY A 78 6.60 18.39 2.61
N ASN A 79 6.56 19.72 2.57
CA ASN A 79 7.73 20.59 2.59
C ASN A 79 8.70 20.29 1.43
N ILE A 80 9.99 20.08 1.74
CA ILE A 80 11.02 19.75 0.73
C ILE A 80 10.79 18.40 0.05
N HIS A 81 9.94 17.54 0.61
CA HIS A 81 9.58 16.23 0.08
C HIS A 81 8.28 16.22 -0.74
N ARG A 82 7.76 17.39 -1.14
CA ARG A 82 6.45 17.50 -1.81
C ARG A 82 6.33 16.82 -3.17
N GLN A 83 7.46 16.42 -3.77
CA GLN A 83 7.47 15.60 -4.98
C GLN A 83 7.79 14.13 -4.71
N THR A 84 7.67 13.72 -3.46
CA THR A 84 7.84 12.34 -2.98
C THR A 84 6.52 11.82 -2.43
N ALA A 85 6.21 10.55 -2.68
CA ALA A 85 5.06 9.88 -2.09
C ALA A 85 5.48 8.56 -1.44
N GLU A 86 4.84 8.21 -0.32
CA GLU A 86 5.02 6.94 0.36
C GLU A 86 3.99 5.93 -0.12
N LEU A 87 4.45 4.77 -0.56
CA LEU A 87 3.63 3.64 -0.99
C LEU A 87 3.27 2.75 0.21
N GLY A 88 2.00 2.41 0.33
CA GLY A 88 1.51 1.41 1.27
C GLY A 88 0.50 0.47 0.59
N TYR A 89 0.50 -0.80 1.00
CA TYR A 89 -0.41 -1.78 0.42
C TYR A 89 -0.60 -3.01 1.30
N TYR A 90 -1.70 -3.70 1.09
CA TYR A 90 -1.96 -5.05 1.60
C TYR A 90 -2.98 -5.76 0.70
N ILE A 91 -2.98 -7.08 0.75
CA ILE A 91 -3.96 -7.91 0.04
C ILE A 91 -4.32 -9.13 0.90
N ALA A 92 -5.50 -9.69 0.67
CA ALA A 92 -5.97 -10.86 1.37
C ALA A 92 -4.98 -12.04 1.25
N GLU A 93 -4.82 -12.79 2.35
CA GLU A 93 -3.81 -13.84 2.50
C GLU A 93 -3.88 -14.89 1.38
N GLU A 94 -5.08 -15.27 0.95
CA GLU A 94 -5.30 -16.25 -0.13
C GLU A 94 -4.74 -15.82 -1.49
N TYR A 95 -4.39 -14.54 -1.65
CA TYR A 95 -3.81 -14.00 -2.89
C TYR A 95 -2.31 -13.78 -2.82
N TRP A 96 -1.67 -14.10 -1.69
CA TRP A 96 -0.22 -13.96 -1.55
C TRP A 96 0.54 -14.87 -2.51
N GLY A 97 1.73 -14.44 -2.94
CA GLY A 97 2.62 -15.23 -3.78
C GLY A 97 2.18 -15.41 -5.25
N LYS A 98 1.12 -14.71 -5.68
CA LYS A 98 0.54 -14.88 -7.03
C LYS A 98 0.89 -13.75 -8.01
N GLY A 99 1.80 -12.84 -7.63
CA GLY A 99 2.22 -11.72 -8.47
C GLY A 99 1.23 -10.54 -8.55
N ILE A 100 0.08 -10.65 -7.90
CA ILE A 100 -1.00 -9.65 -7.95
C ILE A 100 -0.54 -8.30 -7.39
N MET A 101 0.15 -8.30 -6.24
CA MET A 101 0.62 -7.06 -5.64
C MET A 101 1.67 -6.36 -6.51
N THR A 102 2.56 -7.12 -7.15
CA THR A 102 3.55 -6.57 -8.09
C THR A 102 2.85 -5.80 -9.21
N GLU A 103 1.79 -6.38 -9.76
CA GLU A 103 1.00 -5.74 -10.81
C GLU A 103 0.27 -4.49 -10.31
N ALA A 104 -0.34 -4.56 -9.13
CA ALA A 104 -1.00 -3.40 -8.52
C ALA A 104 -0.03 -2.24 -8.26
N VAL A 105 1.19 -2.53 -7.77
CA VAL A 105 2.24 -1.53 -7.55
C VAL A 105 2.65 -0.86 -8.86
N LYS A 106 2.83 -1.63 -9.94
CA LYS A 106 3.14 -1.07 -11.25
C LYS A 106 2.04 -0.12 -11.74
N GLN A 107 0.77 -0.55 -11.67
CA GLN A 107 -0.37 0.28 -12.07
C GLN A 107 -0.43 1.59 -11.28
N LEU A 108 -0.20 1.55 -9.96
CA LEU A 108 -0.19 2.75 -9.14
C LEU A 108 0.96 3.69 -9.51
N CYS A 109 2.17 3.18 -9.69
CA CYS A 109 3.32 3.99 -10.09
C CYS A 109 3.09 4.67 -11.44
N ASP A 110 2.58 3.92 -12.41
CA ASP A 110 2.26 4.45 -13.73
C ASP A 110 1.22 5.57 -13.64
N TYR A 111 0.17 5.36 -12.84
CA TYR A 111 -0.85 6.37 -12.61
C TYR A 111 -0.28 7.65 -11.97
N VAL A 112 0.46 7.51 -10.88
CA VAL A 112 1.01 8.66 -10.12
C VAL A 112 2.01 9.43 -10.96
N PHE A 113 2.96 8.75 -11.60
CA PHE A 113 3.97 9.42 -12.42
C PHE A 113 3.41 10.07 -13.69
N SER A 114 2.33 9.51 -14.26
CA SER A 114 1.70 10.08 -15.47
C SER A 114 0.77 11.24 -15.17
N ASN A 115 0.19 11.33 -13.99
CA ASN A 115 -0.86 12.30 -13.68
C ASN A 115 -0.47 13.37 -12.65
N THR A 116 0.76 13.30 -12.10
CA THR A 116 1.22 14.25 -11.07
C THR A 116 2.65 14.71 -11.32
N ASP A 117 3.11 15.66 -10.50
CA ASP A 117 4.49 16.13 -10.47
C ASP A 117 5.39 15.34 -9.51
N ILE A 118 4.88 14.22 -8.95
CA ILE A 118 5.69 13.33 -8.11
C ILE A 118 6.78 12.69 -8.95
N ILE A 119 8.01 12.74 -8.44
CA ILE A 119 9.20 12.22 -9.10
C ILE A 119 9.80 11.00 -8.42
N ARG A 120 9.36 10.72 -7.17
CA ARG A 120 9.86 9.62 -6.34
C ARG A 120 8.72 8.97 -5.57
N ILE A 121 8.64 7.65 -5.63
CA ILE A 121 7.76 6.83 -4.76
C ILE A 121 8.67 5.91 -3.95
N TYR A 122 8.50 5.88 -2.63
CA TYR A 122 9.26 5.02 -1.74
C TYR A 122 8.36 4.13 -0.90
N ALA A 123 8.91 3.03 -0.41
CA ALA A 123 8.23 2.11 0.51
C ALA A 123 9.21 1.62 1.58
N GLU A 124 8.68 1.40 2.78
CA GLU A 124 9.43 0.95 3.95
C GLU A 124 8.83 -0.36 4.49
N PRO A 125 9.06 -1.51 3.85
CA PRO A 125 8.64 -2.78 4.41
C PRO A 125 9.50 -3.17 5.62
N PHE A 126 8.92 -3.94 6.54
CA PHE A 126 9.71 -4.61 7.58
C PHE A 126 10.80 -5.47 6.92
N ALA A 127 12.01 -5.44 7.45
CA ALA A 127 13.14 -6.17 6.87
C ALA A 127 12.92 -7.68 6.78
N TYR A 128 12.16 -8.26 7.73
CA TYR A 128 11.79 -9.67 7.72
C TYR A 128 10.73 -10.04 6.66
N ASN A 129 9.99 -9.06 6.16
CA ASN A 129 8.91 -9.29 5.19
C ASN A 129 9.48 -9.46 3.77
N ILE A 130 10.07 -10.62 3.54
CA ILE A 130 10.71 -10.95 2.26
C ILE A 130 9.72 -10.86 1.08
N GLY A 131 8.46 -11.26 1.31
CA GLY A 131 7.42 -11.18 0.28
C GLY A 131 7.21 -9.75 -0.22
N SER A 132 7.11 -8.78 0.69
CA SER A 132 6.95 -7.36 0.34
C SER A 132 8.20 -6.81 -0.36
N CYS A 133 9.39 -7.15 0.14
CA CYS A 133 10.65 -6.74 -0.51
C CYS A 133 10.71 -7.22 -1.96
N ARG A 134 10.36 -8.48 -2.22
CA ARG A 134 10.34 -9.04 -3.58
C ARG A 134 9.29 -8.40 -4.49
N VAL A 135 8.14 -8.02 -3.94
CA VAL A 135 7.12 -7.26 -4.70
C VAL A 135 7.73 -5.97 -5.23
N LEU A 136 8.41 -5.21 -4.36
CA LEU A 136 9.03 -3.94 -4.72
C LEU A 136 10.14 -4.11 -5.76
N GLU A 137 11.04 -5.08 -5.56
CA GLU A 137 12.11 -5.40 -6.52
C GLU A 137 11.54 -5.76 -7.91
N LYS A 138 10.52 -6.63 -7.96
CA LYS A 138 9.86 -7.02 -9.21
C LYS A 138 9.08 -5.89 -9.86
N ALA A 139 8.63 -4.90 -9.08
CA ALA A 139 7.99 -3.70 -9.58
C ALA A 139 8.97 -2.62 -10.06
N GLY A 140 10.28 -2.89 -9.97
CA GLY A 140 11.34 -2.00 -10.44
C GLY A 140 11.84 -1.01 -9.42
N PHE A 141 11.55 -1.22 -8.13
CA PHE A 141 12.11 -0.41 -7.06
C PHE A 141 13.55 -0.81 -6.78
N GLN A 142 14.38 0.18 -6.43
CA GLN A 142 15.76 -0.02 -6.02
C GLN A 142 15.87 -0.02 -4.50
N TYR A 143 16.64 -0.95 -3.95
CA TYR A 143 17.00 -0.99 -2.55
C TYR A 143 17.97 0.15 -2.22
N GLU A 144 17.66 0.94 -1.20
CA GLU A 144 18.48 2.09 -0.78
C GLU A 144 19.17 1.89 0.56
N GLY A 145 18.74 0.94 1.35
CA GLY A 145 19.37 0.65 2.63
C GLY A 145 18.42 0.05 3.67
N THR A 146 19.00 -0.32 4.80
CA THR A 146 18.27 -0.82 5.97
C THR A 146 18.21 0.27 7.04
N LEU A 147 17.02 0.54 7.53
CA LEU A 147 16.74 1.43 8.65
C LEU A 147 16.76 0.59 9.92
N ARG A 148 17.86 0.61 10.66
CA ARG A 148 18.05 -0.21 11.85
C ARG A 148 17.15 0.25 12.99
N SER A 149 16.47 -0.69 13.66
CA SER A 149 15.58 -0.43 14.81
C SER A 149 14.56 0.68 14.55
N ASN A 150 14.03 0.73 13.34
CA ASN A 150 13.17 1.83 12.87
C ASN A 150 11.72 1.73 13.32
N ALA A 151 11.25 0.56 13.74
CA ALA A 151 9.87 0.34 14.08
C ALA A 151 9.69 -0.48 15.35
N LEU A 152 8.67 -0.13 16.14
CA LEU A 152 8.17 -0.91 17.26
C LEU A 152 6.79 -1.45 16.88
N LYS A 153 6.64 -2.76 16.85
CA LYS A 153 5.36 -3.43 16.55
C LYS A 153 5.14 -4.61 17.50
N ASN A 154 3.98 -4.64 18.14
CA ASN A 154 3.63 -5.70 19.09
C ASN A 154 4.71 -5.92 20.18
N GLY A 155 5.32 -4.84 20.68
CA GLY A 155 6.36 -4.89 21.70
C GLY A 155 7.76 -5.30 21.21
N ASN A 156 7.94 -5.54 19.91
CA ASN A 156 9.23 -5.89 19.31
C ASN A 156 9.76 -4.79 18.43
N VAL A 157 11.08 -4.59 18.46
CA VAL A 157 11.78 -3.64 17.60
C VAL A 157 12.23 -4.34 16.33
N PHE A 158 11.97 -3.70 15.18
CA PHE A 158 12.29 -4.24 13.87
C PHE A 158 13.10 -3.27 13.02
N ASP A 159 13.98 -3.81 12.20
CA ASP A 159 14.57 -3.08 11.09
C ASP A 159 13.56 -2.96 9.95
N MET A 160 13.68 -1.90 9.18
CA MET A 160 12.92 -1.71 7.93
C MET A 160 13.88 -1.54 6.77
N LYS A 161 13.43 -1.85 5.57
CA LYS A 161 14.18 -1.59 4.34
C LYS A 161 13.57 -0.41 3.60
N MET A 162 14.42 0.40 2.98
CA MET A 162 14.01 1.49 2.12
C MET A 162 14.16 1.08 0.67
N TYR A 163 13.07 1.17 -0.08
CA TYR A 163 13.02 0.98 -1.53
C TYR A 163 12.43 2.21 -2.19
N SER A 164 12.89 2.53 -3.38
CA SER A 164 12.32 3.64 -4.14
C SER A 164 12.27 3.37 -5.64
N LYS A 165 11.34 4.05 -6.30
CA LYS A 165 11.25 4.14 -7.74
C LYS A 165 11.14 5.61 -8.16
N LEU A 166 11.91 6.00 -9.16
CA LEU A 166 11.89 7.34 -9.71
C LEU A 166 11.08 7.38 -11.00
N LYS A 167 10.51 8.55 -11.30
CA LYS A 167 9.81 8.79 -12.58
C LYS A 167 10.70 8.49 -13.79
N THR A 168 12.01 8.72 -13.66
CA THR A 168 13.01 8.45 -14.70
C THR A 168 13.37 6.96 -14.83
N ASP A 169 12.87 6.10 -13.94
CA ASP A 169 13.08 4.64 -14.00
C ASP A 169 12.01 3.92 -14.84
N LEU A 170 11.08 4.67 -15.48
CA LEU A 170 10.01 4.12 -16.32
C LEU A 170 10.51 3.66 -17.68
#